data_7bde5d78bedaf9795d5bf52378f249f2
#
_entry.id   7bde5d78bedaf9795d5bf52378f249f2
#
_cell.length_a   1.000
_cell.length_b   1.000
_cell.length_c   1.000
_cell.angle_alpha   90.00
_cell.angle_beta   90.00
_cell.angle_gamma   90.00
#
_symmetry.space_group_name_H-M   'P 1'
#
loop_
_entity.id
_entity.type
_entity.pdbx_description
1 polymer ?
#
loop_
_entity_poly.entity_id
_entity_poly.type
_entity_poly.pdbx_seq_one_letter_code
_entity_poly.pdbx_strand_id
1 'polypeptide(L)'
;VTVYIDPPDWPGHGRMWSHLVSDVSYDELHDFARRLGAPAKAFERDHYDIPSHRYEDAVAAGAVEVRSREVVRLLLASGLRRPKGRAVPGS
;
A
#
# COMPACT_ATOMS: atom_id res chain seq x y z
N VAL A 1 -3.61 -1.80 13.98
CA VAL A 1 -2.27 -1.36 13.58
C VAL A 1 -1.68 -2.42 12.65
N THR A 2 -2.07 -2.36 11.40
CA THR A 2 -1.66 -3.41 10.47
C THR A 2 -1.30 -2.83 9.11
N VAL A 3 -0.22 -3.36 8.52
CA VAL A 3 0.18 -3.07 7.17
C VAL A 3 -0.13 -4.30 6.32
N TYR A 4 -0.69 -4.08 5.15
CA TYR A 4 -1.16 -5.16 4.26
C TYR A 4 -0.46 -5.06 2.92
N ILE A 5 -0.31 -6.20 2.24
CA ILE A 5 0.32 -6.25 0.93
C ILE A 5 -0.49 -7.19 0.03
N ASP A 6 -0.67 -6.82 -1.24
CA ASP A 6 -1.34 -7.68 -2.21
C ASP A 6 -0.33 -8.44 -3.07
N PRO A 7 -0.78 -9.43 -3.86
CA PRO A 7 0.16 -10.20 -4.69
C PRO A 7 0.87 -9.32 -5.72
N PRO A 8 2.11 -9.68 -6.11
CA PRO A 8 2.87 -8.88 -7.08
C PRO A 8 2.40 -9.14 -8.51
N ASP A 9 1.15 -8.78 -8.78
CA ASP A 9 0.48 -9.03 -10.05
C ASP A 9 0.35 -7.78 -10.92
N TRP A 10 0.90 -6.64 -10.48
CA TRP A 10 0.73 -5.37 -11.17
C TRP A 10 1.96 -5.05 -12.00
N PRO A 11 1.86 -5.08 -13.35
CA PRO A 11 3.03 -4.84 -14.19
C PRO A 11 3.38 -3.36 -14.29
N GLY A 12 4.67 -3.09 -14.41
CA GLY A 12 5.16 -1.74 -14.61
C GLY A 12 6.68 -1.73 -14.68
N HIS A 13 7.24 -0.89 -15.53
CA HIS A 13 8.68 -0.70 -15.63
C HIS A 13 9.46 -2.00 -15.77
N GLY A 14 8.90 -2.96 -16.52
CA GLY A 14 9.56 -4.22 -16.79
C GLY A 14 9.55 -5.23 -15.65
N ARG A 15 8.74 -5.00 -14.62
CA ARG A 15 8.65 -5.92 -13.49
C ARG A 15 7.24 -5.92 -12.91
N MET A 16 7.03 -6.78 -11.93
CA MET A 16 5.75 -6.89 -11.24
C MET A 16 5.84 -6.20 -9.89
N TRP A 17 4.71 -5.66 -9.42
CA TRP A 17 4.63 -4.86 -8.21
C TRP A 17 3.47 -5.27 -7.34
N SER A 18 3.64 -5.06 -6.03
CA SER A 18 2.58 -5.20 -5.04
C SER A 18 2.24 -3.83 -4.47
N HIS A 19 1.03 -3.70 -3.91
CA HIS A 19 0.64 -2.51 -3.18
C HIS A 19 0.76 -2.77 -1.69
N LEU A 20 1.43 -1.86 -0.97
CA LEU A 20 1.60 -1.92 0.48
C LEU A 20 0.80 -0.78 1.09
N VAL A 21 -0.11 -1.10 2.02
CA VAL A 21 -1.02 -0.10 2.60
C VAL A 21 -1.16 -0.30 4.10
N SER A 22 -1.56 0.78 4.78
CA SER A 22 -1.97 0.71 6.19
C SER A 22 -3.48 0.90 6.27
N ASP A 23 -4.11 0.33 7.29
CA ASP A 23 -5.51 0.56 7.58
C ASP A 23 -5.72 1.58 8.69
N VAL A 24 -4.65 2.25 9.12
CA VAL A 24 -4.69 3.22 10.22
C VAL A 24 -4.26 4.60 9.77
N SER A 25 -3.04 4.73 9.23
CA SER A 25 -2.50 6.05 8.91
C SER A 25 -1.36 5.94 7.91
N TYR A 26 -1.07 7.07 7.27
CA TYR A 26 0.11 7.15 6.43
C TYR A 26 1.39 7.07 7.26
N ASP A 27 1.38 7.58 8.48
CA ASP A 27 2.57 7.52 9.34
C ASP A 27 2.96 6.07 9.62
N GLU A 28 2.00 5.20 9.88
CA GLU A 28 2.27 3.78 10.06
C GLU A 28 2.88 3.18 8.80
N LEU A 29 2.33 3.53 7.65
CA LEU A 29 2.80 3.02 6.38
C LEU A 29 4.22 3.50 6.09
N HIS A 30 4.48 4.79 6.27
CA HIS A 30 5.82 5.35 6.05
C HIS A 30 6.85 4.72 6.98
N ASP A 31 6.49 4.49 8.23
CA ASP A 31 7.39 3.88 9.20
C ASP A 31 7.73 2.44 8.80
N PHE A 32 6.74 1.68 8.40
CA PHE A 32 6.95 0.31 7.92
C PHE A 32 7.85 0.30 6.68
N ALA A 33 7.55 1.17 5.72
CA ALA A 33 8.33 1.25 4.48
C ALA A 33 9.79 1.61 4.76
N ARG A 34 10.02 2.51 5.71
CA ARG A 34 11.39 2.90 6.10
C ARG A 34 12.13 1.71 6.68
N ARG A 35 11.49 0.94 7.55
CA ARG A 35 12.12 -0.26 8.13
C ARG A 35 12.39 -1.33 7.08
N LEU A 36 11.53 -1.41 6.09
CA LEU A 36 11.70 -2.34 4.98
C LEU A 36 12.82 -1.90 4.03
N GLY A 37 13.14 -0.61 4.03
CA GLY A 37 14.13 -0.07 3.13
C GLY A 37 13.54 0.41 1.81
N ALA A 38 12.22 0.58 1.73
CA ALA A 38 11.58 1.10 0.53
C ALA A 38 11.87 2.60 0.42
N PRO A 39 12.25 3.09 -0.77
CA PRO A 39 12.55 4.51 -0.93
C PRO A 39 11.27 5.35 -0.86
N ALA A 40 11.41 6.59 -0.39
CA ALA A 40 10.27 7.50 -0.26
C ALA A 40 9.56 7.72 -1.59
N LYS A 41 10.30 7.70 -2.70
CA LYS A 41 9.71 7.90 -4.03
C LYS A 41 8.79 6.77 -4.46
N ALA A 42 8.81 5.65 -3.76
CA ALA A 42 7.91 4.53 -4.05
C ALA A 42 6.50 4.77 -3.51
N PHE A 43 6.32 5.82 -2.70
CA PHE A 43 5.00 6.18 -2.19
C PHE A 43 4.19 6.86 -3.28
N GLU A 44 2.98 6.35 -3.53
CA GLU A 44 2.08 6.89 -4.54
C GLU A 44 0.69 7.08 -3.92
N ARG A 45 0.32 8.34 -3.67
CA ARG A 45 -0.99 8.73 -3.13
C ARG A 45 -1.31 8.14 -1.76
N ASP A 46 -1.51 6.82 -1.67
CA ASP A 46 -1.99 6.18 -0.45
C ASP A 46 -1.36 4.80 -0.23
N HIS A 47 -0.35 4.46 -1.03
CA HIS A 47 0.29 3.15 -0.94
C HIS A 47 1.75 3.24 -1.40
N TYR A 48 2.52 2.22 -1.07
CA TYR A 48 3.86 2.05 -1.64
C TYR A 48 3.82 0.95 -2.68
N ASP A 49 4.55 1.15 -3.77
CA ASP A 49 4.75 0.12 -4.78
C ASP A 49 5.98 -0.69 -4.39
N ILE A 50 5.78 -1.99 -4.15
CA ILE A 50 6.84 -2.89 -3.72
C ILE A 50 7.16 -3.85 -4.86
N PRO A 51 8.40 -3.88 -5.36
CA PRO A 51 8.74 -4.79 -6.45
C PRO A 51 8.68 -6.25 -5.99
N SER A 52 8.39 -7.14 -6.92
CA SER A 52 8.15 -8.55 -6.61
C SER A 52 9.30 -9.19 -5.83
N HIS A 53 10.55 -8.81 -6.11
CA HIS A 53 11.69 -9.41 -5.41
C HIS A 53 11.80 -8.97 -3.93
N ARG A 54 10.98 -8.00 -3.50
CA ARG A 54 10.94 -7.56 -2.10
C ARG A 54 9.66 -8.01 -1.39
N TYR A 55 8.81 -8.78 -2.09
CA TYR A 55 7.52 -9.20 -1.54
C TYR A 55 7.69 -9.99 -0.25
N GLU A 56 8.56 -11.01 -0.26
CA GLU A 56 8.75 -11.86 0.90
C GLU A 56 9.41 -11.10 2.06
N ASP A 57 10.26 -10.13 1.75
CA ASP A 57 10.84 -9.29 2.79
C ASP A 57 9.76 -8.50 3.51
N ALA A 58 8.79 -7.99 2.77
CA ALA A 58 7.68 -7.25 3.37
C ALA A 58 6.83 -8.15 4.27
N VAL A 59 6.54 -9.36 3.82
CA VAL A 59 5.79 -10.33 4.62
C VAL A 59 6.57 -10.69 5.88
N ALA A 60 7.87 -10.92 5.75
CA ALA A 60 8.73 -11.23 6.90
C ALA A 60 8.78 -10.08 7.90
N ALA A 61 8.64 -8.85 7.43
CA ALA A 61 8.63 -7.66 8.30
C ALA A 61 7.28 -7.44 8.98
N GLY A 62 6.26 -8.22 8.62
CA GLY A 62 4.97 -8.17 9.29
C GLY A 62 3.79 -7.76 8.42
N ALA A 63 3.98 -7.55 7.12
CA ALA A 63 2.86 -7.23 6.24
C ALA A 63 1.94 -8.45 6.11
N VAL A 64 0.65 -8.21 6.16
CA VAL A 64 -0.37 -9.26 6.03
C VAL A 64 -0.76 -9.37 4.57
N GLU A 65 -0.71 -10.58 4.04
CA GLU A 65 -1.04 -10.85 2.64
C GLU A 65 -2.55 -10.83 2.45
N VAL A 66 -3.02 -10.02 1.49
CA VAL A 66 -4.44 -9.93 1.16
C VAL A 66 -4.58 -9.84 -0.36
N ARG A 67 -5.81 -9.99 -0.85
CA ARG A 67 -6.10 -9.82 -2.28
C ARG A 67 -6.16 -8.33 -2.61
N SER A 68 -5.94 -8.01 -3.89
CA SER A 68 -5.93 -6.61 -4.34
C SER A 68 -7.26 -5.90 -4.06
N ARG A 69 -8.39 -6.59 -4.17
CA ARG A 69 -9.69 -5.99 -3.85
C ARG A 69 -9.77 -5.61 -2.38
N GLU A 70 -9.10 -6.36 -1.53
CA GLU A 70 -9.09 -6.08 -0.10
C GLU A 70 -8.29 -4.81 0.21
N VAL A 71 -7.21 -4.59 -0.53
CA VAL A 71 -6.43 -3.35 -0.40
C VAL A 71 -7.32 -2.14 -0.64
N VAL A 72 -8.11 -2.17 -1.71
CA VAL A 72 -9.03 -1.07 -2.02
C VAL A 72 -10.05 -0.89 -0.91
N ARG A 73 -10.63 -2.00 -0.45
CA ARG A 73 -11.64 -1.95 0.62
C ARG A 73 -11.05 -1.34 1.90
N LEU A 74 -9.84 -1.75 2.27
CA LEU A 74 -9.19 -1.26 3.48
C LEU A 74 -8.89 0.23 3.37
N LEU A 75 -8.42 0.69 2.22
CA LEU A 75 -8.11 2.10 2.03
C LEU A 75 -9.38 2.96 2.10
N LEU A 76 -10.48 2.48 1.52
CA LEU A 76 -11.74 3.21 1.58
C LEU A 76 -12.30 3.21 3.01
N ALA A 77 -12.28 2.07 3.68
CA ALA A 77 -12.83 1.95 5.02
C ALA A 77 -12.04 2.77 6.05
N SER A 78 -10.73 2.88 5.87
CA SER A 78 -9.89 3.64 6.79
C SER A 78 -9.95 5.15 6.55
N GLY A 79 -10.52 5.57 5.43
CA GLY A 79 -10.55 6.98 5.06
C GLY A 79 -9.27 7.47 4.40
N LEU A 80 -8.30 6.59 4.16
CA LEU A 80 -7.04 6.98 3.53
C LEU A 80 -7.14 7.15 2.03
N ARG A 81 -8.21 6.60 1.42
CA ARG A 81 -8.48 6.81 0.00
C ARG A 81 -9.85 7.44 -0.16
N ARG A 82 -9.92 8.54 -0.90
CA ARG A 82 -11.20 9.18 -1.22
C ARG A 82 -11.73 8.62 -2.53
N PRO A 83 -13.05 8.45 -2.66
CA PRO A 83 -13.65 8.02 -3.92
C PRO A 83 -13.28 8.98 -5.04
N LYS A 84 -12.87 8.43 -6.17
CA LYS A 84 -12.44 9.22 -7.31
C LYS A 84 -13.63 9.93 -7.93
N GLY A 85 -13.40 11.19 -8.36
CA GLY A 85 -14.41 11.97 -9.05
C GLY A 85 -15.51 12.50 -8.16
N ARG A 86 -15.40 12.37 -6.86
CA ARG A 86 -16.38 12.88 -5.92
C ARG A 86 -15.99 14.24 -5.41
N ALA A 87 -16.87 15.20 -5.57
CA ALA A 87 -16.69 16.48 -4.90
C ALA A 87 -16.95 16.28 -3.41
N VAL A 88 -16.09 16.89 -2.58
CA VAL A 88 -16.29 16.85 -1.14
C VAL A 88 -17.31 17.92 -0.79
N PRO A 89 -18.43 17.58 -0.12
CA PRO A 89 -19.41 18.60 0.26
C PRO A 89 -18.74 19.70 1.09
N GLY A 90 -19.00 20.93 0.73
CA GLY A 90 -18.45 22.08 1.45
C GLY A 90 -17.01 22.43 1.07
N SER A 91 -16.48 21.79 0.09
CA SER A 91 -15.12 22.09 -0.37
C SER A 91 -15.15 22.83 -1.69
#